data_c52a1c049a70bbfcc923f280bf853189
#
_entry.id   c52a1c049a70bbfcc923f280bf853189
#
_cell.length_a   1.000
_cell.length_b   1.000
_cell.length_c   1.000
_cell.angle_alpha   90.00
_cell.angle_beta   90.00
_cell.angle_gamma   90.00
#
_symmetry.space_group_name_H-M   'P 1'
#
loop_
_entity.id
_entity.type
_entity.pdbx_description
1 polymer ?
#
loop_
_entity_poly.entity_id
_entity_poly.type
_entity_poly.pdbx_seq_one_letter_code
_entity_poly.pdbx_strand_id
1 'polypeptide(L)'
;YKRVDTCAAEFSTTTAYMYSTYEEECESGPSGARKIMILGGGPNRIGQGIEFDYCCVHAAMALREAGYETIMVNCNPETVSTDYDSSDRLYFEPLTFEDVMEVIDLEKPDGVIVQYGGQTPLKLADALQEAGAPIIGTSPDSIDLAEDRERFQALVNSLKLKQPPNGIARDTDEAVRISAAVGFPLVVRPSYVLGGRAMEVVHNEDDLRLYM
;
A
#
# COMPACT_ATOMS: atom_id res chain seq x y z
N TYR A 1 -9.44 -2.50 21.93
CA TYR A 1 -10.29 -2.02 20.84
C TYR A 1 -11.73 -1.94 21.29
N LYS A 2 -12.42 -0.89 20.85
CA LYS A 2 -13.86 -0.69 21.07
C LYS A 2 -14.59 -0.74 19.74
N ARG A 3 -15.87 -1.13 19.77
CA ARG A 3 -16.77 -1.04 18.62
C ARG A 3 -17.36 0.36 18.54
N VAL A 4 -17.54 0.86 17.30
CA VAL A 4 -18.24 2.11 17.08
C VAL A 4 -19.70 1.93 17.53
N ASP A 5 -20.14 2.74 18.48
CA ASP A 5 -21.52 2.73 18.97
C ASP A 5 -22.44 3.41 17.96
N THR A 6 -23.30 2.61 17.34
CA THR A 6 -24.33 3.08 16.40
C THR A 6 -25.72 3.13 17.02
N CYS A 7 -25.83 2.83 18.31
CA CYS A 7 -27.10 2.68 19.03
C CYS A 7 -27.27 3.68 20.17
N ALA A 8 -26.46 4.73 20.25
CA ALA A 8 -26.47 5.76 21.30
C ALA A 8 -26.46 5.18 22.73
N ALA A 9 -25.73 4.10 22.91
CA ALA A 9 -25.61 3.31 24.15
C ALA A 9 -26.94 2.73 24.67
N GLU A 10 -28.00 2.74 23.87
CA GLU A 10 -29.28 2.12 24.28
C GLU A 10 -29.25 0.58 24.16
N PHE A 11 -28.44 0.06 23.22
CA PHE A 11 -28.28 -1.37 22.98
C PHE A 11 -26.80 -1.68 22.69
N SER A 12 -26.40 -2.92 22.92
CA SER A 12 -25.08 -3.40 22.51
C SER A 12 -24.95 -3.34 20.99
N THR A 13 -23.91 -2.68 20.51
CA THR A 13 -23.61 -2.62 19.07
C THR A 13 -22.97 -3.90 18.59
N THR A 14 -23.33 -4.32 17.36
CA THR A 14 -22.73 -5.45 16.67
C THR A 14 -22.01 -5.02 15.38
N THR A 15 -21.74 -3.70 15.23
CA THR A 15 -21.08 -3.19 14.02
C THR A 15 -19.73 -3.85 13.82
N ALA A 16 -19.32 -3.96 12.55
CA ALA A 16 -18.00 -4.44 12.19
C ALA A 16 -16.87 -3.45 12.54
N TYR A 17 -17.21 -2.21 12.86
CA TYR A 17 -16.30 -1.09 13.07
C TYR A 17 -15.63 -1.12 14.43
N MET A 18 -14.29 -1.13 14.43
CA MET A 18 -13.46 -1.11 15.63
C MET A 18 -12.40 -0.02 15.53
N TYR A 19 -11.99 0.51 16.67
CA TYR A 19 -10.93 1.51 16.81
C TYR A 19 -10.15 1.25 18.09
N SER A 20 -8.89 1.67 18.12
CA SER A 20 -8.05 1.58 19.32
C SER A 20 -8.44 2.61 20.36
N THR A 21 -8.25 2.26 21.61
CA THR A 21 -8.52 3.12 22.76
C THR A 21 -7.59 2.75 23.90
N TYR A 22 -7.44 3.66 24.87
CA TYR A 22 -6.69 3.42 26.11
C TYR A 22 -7.52 2.76 27.22
N GLU A 23 -8.73 2.29 26.90
CA GLU A 23 -9.56 1.57 27.86
C GLU A 23 -9.07 0.13 28.06
N GLU A 24 -9.37 -0.45 29.23
CA GLU A 24 -8.91 -1.80 29.58
C GLU A 24 -9.72 -2.91 28.87
N GLU A 25 -10.98 -2.64 28.53
CA GLU A 25 -11.84 -3.62 27.86
C GLU A 25 -11.60 -3.68 26.36
N CYS A 26 -11.57 -4.90 25.82
CA CYS A 26 -11.49 -5.14 24.37
C CYS A 26 -12.77 -5.78 23.85
N GLU A 27 -13.47 -5.11 22.95
CA GLU A 27 -14.73 -5.55 22.34
C GLU A 27 -14.54 -6.24 20.99
N SER A 28 -13.31 -6.38 20.50
CA SER A 28 -13.05 -7.01 19.20
C SER A 28 -13.52 -8.47 19.15
N GLY A 29 -13.27 -9.24 20.22
CA GLY A 29 -13.68 -10.64 20.32
C GLY A 29 -13.27 -11.46 19.09
N PRO A 30 -11.97 -11.70 18.85
CA PRO A 30 -11.51 -12.41 17.67
C PRO A 30 -12.13 -13.80 17.55
N SER A 31 -12.55 -14.17 16.34
CA SER A 31 -13.11 -15.50 16.07
C SER A 31 -12.01 -16.55 15.89
N GLY A 32 -12.38 -17.82 15.92
CA GLY A 32 -11.50 -18.93 15.54
C GLY A 32 -11.57 -19.31 14.05
N ALA A 33 -12.23 -18.49 13.21
CA ALA A 33 -12.33 -18.74 11.78
C ALA A 33 -10.98 -18.53 11.08
N ARG A 34 -10.84 -19.06 9.86
CA ARG A 34 -9.73 -18.68 8.98
C ARG A 34 -9.92 -17.24 8.51
N LYS A 35 -8.90 -16.43 8.68
CA LYS A 35 -8.98 -14.98 8.50
C LYS A 35 -7.94 -14.46 7.53
N ILE A 36 -8.34 -13.56 6.66
CA ILE A 36 -7.42 -12.81 5.80
C ILE A 36 -7.59 -11.32 6.07
N MET A 37 -6.46 -10.67 6.34
CA MET A 37 -6.40 -9.22 6.54
C MET A 37 -6.03 -8.52 5.23
N ILE A 38 -6.68 -7.40 4.95
CA ILE A 38 -6.42 -6.54 3.79
C ILE A 38 -6.07 -5.16 4.33
N LEU A 39 -4.93 -4.63 3.92
CA LEU A 39 -4.54 -3.25 4.23
C LEU A 39 -5.08 -2.31 3.16
N GLY A 40 -5.88 -1.34 3.57
CA GLY A 40 -6.47 -0.33 2.70
C GLY A 40 -5.48 0.77 2.28
N GLY A 41 -5.98 1.76 1.55
CA GLY A 41 -5.14 2.81 0.96
C GLY A 41 -4.71 3.92 1.93
N GLY A 42 -5.33 4.02 3.09
CA GLY A 42 -5.13 5.16 3.99
C GLY A 42 -5.70 6.46 3.43
N PRO A 43 -5.17 7.61 3.81
CA PRO A 43 -5.62 8.90 3.31
C PRO A 43 -5.43 9.03 1.79
N ASN A 44 -6.36 9.68 1.13
CA ASN A 44 -6.26 9.97 -0.29
C ASN A 44 -5.02 10.82 -0.61
N ARG A 45 -4.35 10.50 -1.72
CA ARG A 45 -3.14 11.19 -2.19
C ARG A 45 -3.34 11.66 -3.62
N ILE A 46 -2.73 12.79 -3.96
CA ILE A 46 -2.69 13.27 -5.35
C ILE A 46 -1.99 12.22 -6.22
N GLY A 47 -2.61 11.86 -7.34
CA GLY A 47 -2.11 10.83 -8.26
C GLY A 47 -2.49 9.41 -7.90
N GLN A 48 -3.27 9.21 -6.85
CA GLN A 48 -3.84 7.93 -6.44
C GLN A 48 -5.35 7.94 -6.66
N GLY A 49 -5.86 6.99 -7.41
CA GLY A 49 -7.28 6.92 -7.75
C GLY A 49 -8.04 5.88 -6.90
N ILE A 50 -9.33 5.76 -7.17
CA ILE A 50 -10.24 4.86 -6.45
C ILE A 50 -9.96 3.37 -6.74
N GLU A 51 -9.17 3.06 -7.75
CA GLU A 51 -8.82 1.69 -8.13
C GLU A 51 -8.20 0.88 -6.99
N PHE A 52 -7.47 1.52 -6.09
CA PHE A 52 -6.88 0.85 -4.92
C PHE A 52 -7.94 0.42 -3.93
N ASP A 53 -8.91 1.28 -3.64
CA ASP A 53 -10.02 0.93 -2.77
C ASP A 53 -10.93 -0.13 -3.40
N TYR A 54 -11.21 0.00 -4.70
CA TYR A 54 -11.92 -1.00 -5.49
C TYR A 54 -11.28 -2.38 -5.38
N CYS A 55 -9.96 -2.48 -5.52
CA CYS A 55 -9.24 -3.74 -5.36
C CYS A 55 -9.39 -4.32 -3.95
N CYS A 56 -9.31 -3.50 -2.91
CA CYS A 56 -9.51 -3.93 -1.53
C CYS A 56 -10.91 -4.50 -1.29
N VAL A 57 -11.95 -3.82 -1.78
CA VAL A 57 -13.34 -4.26 -1.64
C VAL A 57 -13.58 -5.57 -2.37
N HIS A 58 -13.13 -5.68 -3.63
CA HIS A 58 -13.29 -6.91 -4.41
C HIS A 58 -12.51 -8.09 -3.83
N ALA A 59 -11.33 -7.83 -3.24
CA ALA A 59 -10.60 -8.87 -2.52
C ALA A 59 -11.38 -9.36 -1.29
N ALA A 60 -11.96 -8.45 -0.50
CA ALA A 60 -12.79 -8.82 0.64
C ALA A 60 -14.00 -9.67 0.21
N MET A 61 -14.71 -9.26 -0.85
CA MET A 61 -15.84 -10.02 -1.39
C MET A 61 -15.44 -11.43 -1.84
N ALA A 62 -14.38 -11.55 -2.63
CA ALA A 62 -13.89 -12.83 -3.13
C ALA A 62 -13.44 -13.78 -2.02
N LEU A 63 -12.75 -13.24 -1.00
CA LEU A 63 -12.32 -14.01 0.16
C LEU A 63 -13.50 -14.50 1.01
N ARG A 64 -14.52 -13.66 1.20
CA ARG A 64 -15.76 -14.02 1.88
C ARG A 64 -16.49 -15.14 1.12
N GLU A 65 -16.59 -15.04 -0.20
CA GLU A 65 -17.16 -16.12 -1.06
C GLU A 65 -16.35 -17.41 -0.95
N ALA A 66 -15.03 -17.31 -0.74
CA ALA A 66 -14.14 -18.46 -0.51
C ALA A 66 -14.21 -19.02 0.92
N GLY A 67 -15.01 -18.44 1.81
CA GLY A 67 -15.23 -18.90 3.18
C GLY A 67 -14.22 -18.43 4.20
N TYR A 68 -13.53 -17.32 3.92
CA TYR A 68 -12.67 -16.65 4.90
C TYR A 68 -13.43 -15.50 5.60
N GLU A 69 -13.15 -15.31 6.87
CA GLU A 69 -13.50 -14.06 7.56
C GLU A 69 -12.51 -12.97 7.11
N THR A 70 -13.04 -11.84 6.69
CA THR A 70 -12.25 -10.75 6.14
C THR A 70 -12.04 -9.65 7.16
N ILE A 71 -10.79 -9.18 7.27
CA ILE A 71 -10.40 -8.07 8.15
C ILE A 71 -9.89 -6.95 7.25
N MET A 72 -10.51 -5.78 7.34
CA MET A 72 -10.03 -4.55 6.69
C MET A 72 -9.35 -3.67 7.74
N VAL A 73 -8.17 -3.14 7.41
CA VAL A 73 -7.51 -2.08 8.19
C VAL A 73 -7.38 -0.85 7.30
N ASN A 74 -8.04 0.23 7.64
CA ASN A 74 -8.00 1.48 6.88
C ASN A 74 -8.40 2.66 7.77
N CYS A 75 -7.87 3.86 7.49
CA CYS A 75 -8.17 5.08 8.23
C CYS A 75 -8.91 6.15 7.41
N ASN A 76 -9.33 5.83 6.19
CA ASN A 76 -10.14 6.75 5.38
C ASN A 76 -11.63 6.48 5.60
N PRO A 77 -12.38 7.39 6.25
CA PRO A 77 -13.79 7.17 6.54
C PRO A 77 -14.70 7.37 5.31
N GLU A 78 -14.19 7.93 4.23
CA GLU A 78 -14.97 8.28 3.04
C GLU A 78 -14.60 7.40 1.83
N THR A 79 -14.51 6.10 2.05
CA THR A 79 -14.22 5.15 0.97
C THR A 79 -14.95 3.83 1.19
N VAL A 80 -15.21 3.10 0.10
CA VAL A 80 -16.10 1.92 0.13
C VAL A 80 -15.53 0.76 0.96
N SER A 81 -14.19 0.62 1.04
CA SER A 81 -13.59 -0.43 1.88
C SER A 81 -13.88 -0.23 3.37
N THR A 82 -14.27 0.97 3.79
CA THR A 82 -14.67 1.29 5.17
C THR A 82 -16.19 1.33 5.37
N ASP A 83 -16.98 0.90 4.40
CA ASP A 83 -18.41 0.70 4.58
C ASP A 83 -18.66 -0.54 5.45
N TYR A 84 -19.74 -0.49 6.24
CA TYR A 84 -20.05 -1.50 7.27
C TYR A 84 -20.28 -2.92 6.74
N ASP A 85 -20.52 -3.08 5.44
CA ASP A 85 -20.82 -4.34 4.78
C ASP A 85 -19.69 -4.84 3.84
N SER A 86 -18.61 -4.06 3.69
CA SER A 86 -17.49 -4.40 2.79
C SER A 86 -16.62 -5.52 3.32
N SER A 87 -16.44 -5.63 4.64
CA SER A 87 -15.68 -6.69 5.31
C SER A 87 -16.40 -7.18 6.56
N ASP A 88 -16.00 -8.34 7.09
CA ASP A 88 -16.59 -8.88 8.32
C ASP A 88 -16.10 -8.13 9.56
N ARG A 89 -14.87 -7.59 9.49
CA ARG A 89 -14.24 -6.79 10.53
C ARG A 89 -13.53 -5.61 9.90
N LEU A 90 -13.74 -4.42 10.46
CA LEU A 90 -13.05 -3.20 10.06
C LEU A 90 -12.36 -2.58 11.27
N TYR A 91 -11.06 -2.35 11.15
CA TYR A 91 -10.28 -1.58 12.11
C TYR A 91 -9.99 -0.20 11.51
N PHE A 92 -10.54 0.83 12.11
CA PHE A 92 -10.21 2.22 11.82
C PHE A 92 -8.90 2.57 12.51
N GLU A 93 -7.79 2.21 11.85
CA GLU A 93 -6.46 2.44 12.39
C GLU A 93 -5.57 3.10 11.34
N PRO A 94 -4.62 3.91 11.76
CA PRO A 94 -3.57 4.38 10.89
C PRO A 94 -2.82 3.19 10.26
N LEU A 95 -2.40 3.34 9.02
CA LEU A 95 -1.56 2.34 8.37
C LEU A 95 -0.09 2.59 8.73
N THR A 96 0.22 2.46 10.01
CA THR A 96 1.58 2.44 10.55
C THR A 96 1.99 1.02 10.89
N PHE A 97 3.28 0.79 11.02
CA PHE A 97 3.78 -0.54 11.39
C PHE A 97 3.22 -1.01 12.74
N GLU A 98 3.23 -0.13 13.74
CA GLU A 98 2.78 -0.44 15.10
C GLU A 98 1.30 -0.78 15.15
N ASP A 99 0.44 0.06 14.58
CA ASP A 99 -1.00 -0.15 14.60
C ASP A 99 -1.41 -1.43 13.84
N VAL A 100 -0.79 -1.68 12.69
CA VAL A 100 -1.06 -2.90 11.90
C VAL A 100 -0.61 -4.15 12.63
N MET A 101 0.57 -4.13 13.27
CA MET A 101 1.06 -5.27 14.05
C MET A 101 0.19 -5.57 15.26
N GLU A 102 -0.33 -4.56 15.96
CA GLU A 102 -1.27 -4.75 17.07
C GLU A 102 -2.56 -5.46 16.62
N VAL A 103 -3.09 -5.12 15.44
CA VAL A 103 -4.25 -5.83 14.87
C VAL A 103 -3.89 -7.24 14.46
N ILE A 104 -2.71 -7.46 13.84
CA ILE A 104 -2.22 -8.80 13.48
C ILE A 104 -2.06 -9.67 14.73
N ASP A 105 -1.48 -9.12 15.79
CA ASP A 105 -1.27 -9.84 17.05
C ASP A 105 -2.57 -10.19 17.76
N LEU A 106 -3.56 -9.35 17.66
CA LEU A 106 -4.88 -9.60 18.21
C LEU A 106 -5.67 -10.63 17.39
N GLU A 107 -5.76 -10.44 16.09
CA GLU A 107 -6.61 -11.24 15.20
C GLU A 107 -5.99 -12.54 14.74
N LYS A 108 -4.65 -12.62 14.69
CA LYS A 108 -3.91 -13.78 14.20
C LYS A 108 -4.39 -14.26 12.81
N PRO A 109 -4.38 -13.39 11.78
CA PRO A 109 -4.84 -13.78 10.45
C PRO A 109 -3.95 -14.84 9.82
N ASP A 110 -4.53 -15.71 8.99
CA ASP A 110 -3.79 -16.69 8.18
C ASP A 110 -3.00 -16.04 7.04
N GLY A 111 -3.35 -14.83 6.66
CA GLY A 111 -2.67 -14.07 5.63
C GLY A 111 -2.96 -12.58 5.68
N VAL A 112 -1.99 -11.78 5.22
CA VAL A 112 -2.08 -10.32 5.11
C VAL A 112 -1.80 -9.90 3.67
N ILE A 113 -2.74 -9.17 3.06
CA ILE A 113 -2.62 -8.64 1.71
C ILE A 113 -2.22 -7.17 1.79
N VAL A 114 -1.06 -6.83 1.20
CA VAL A 114 -0.49 -5.47 1.24
C VAL A 114 -0.54 -4.74 -0.11
N GLN A 115 -0.74 -5.46 -1.23
CA GLN A 115 -0.56 -4.90 -2.57
C GLN A 115 -1.76 -4.10 -3.10
N TYR A 116 -2.94 -4.21 -2.52
CA TYR A 116 -4.15 -3.60 -3.08
C TYR A 116 -4.37 -2.15 -2.64
N GLY A 117 -3.90 -1.76 -1.47
CA GLY A 117 -4.09 -0.41 -0.93
C GLY A 117 -3.16 0.67 -1.51
N GLY A 118 -2.34 0.35 -2.50
CA GLY A 118 -1.40 1.29 -3.09
C GLY A 118 -0.16 1.53 -2.23
N GLN A 119 0.46 2.70 -2.40
CA GLN A 119 1.78 3.00 -1.82
C GLN A 119 1.86 2.98 -0.29
N THR A 120 0.75 3.22 0.40
CA THR A 120 0.77 3.26 1.87
C THR A 120 1.07 1.89 2.47
N PRO A 121 0.29 0.84 2.20
CA PRO A 121 0.57 -0.49 2.72
C PRO A 121 1.80 -1.15 2.08
N LEU A 122 2.13 -0.86 0.81
CA LEU A 122 3.32 -1.41 0.17
C LEU A 122 4.61 -1.07 0.92
N LYS A 123 4.70 0.15 1.47
CA LYS A 123 5.86 0.58 2.27
C LYS A 123 6.03 -0.16 3.59
N LEU A 124 5.00 -0.86 4.05
CA LEU A 124 5.03 -1.65 5.28
C LEU A 124 5.43 -3.11 5.02
N ALA A 125 5.44 -3.56 3.75
CA ALA A 125 5.56 -4.96 3.40
C ALA A 125 6.81 -5.64 3.99
N ASP A 126 7.98 -5.04 3.83
CA ASP A 126 9.24 -5.58 4.34
C ASP A 126 9.26 -5.63 5.87
N ALA A 127 8.92 -4.53 6.53
CA ALA A 127 8.90 -4.46 7.99
C ALA A 127 7.90 -5.46 8.61
N LEU A 128 6.72 -5.60 8.01
CA LEU A 128 5.72 -6.58 8.44
C LEU A 128 6.22 -8.02 8.24
N GLN A 129 6.88 -8.31 7.11
CA GLN A 129 7.47 -9.63 6.87
C GLN A 129 8.58 -9.95 7.86
N GLU A 130 9.49 -9.00 8.14
CA GLU A 130 10.56 -9.15 9.12
C GLU A 130 10.02 -9.40 10.53
N ALA A 131 8.88 -8.79 10.87
CA ALA A 131 8.18 -9.02 12.14
C ALA A 131 7.39 -10.36 12.17
N GLY A 132 7.38 -11.12 11.07
CA GLY A 132 6.72 -12.41 10.99
C GLY A 132 5.26 -12.38 10.57
N ALA A 133 4.75 -11.26 10.06
CA ALA A 133 3.41 -11.19 9.49
C ALA A 133 3.29 -12.14 8.27
N PRO A 134 2.19 -12.90 8.14
CA PRO A 134 2.01 -13.85 7.06
C PRO A 134 1.59 -13.15 5.76
N ILE A 135 2.51 -12.46 5.10
CA ILE A 135 2.22 -11.77 3.83
C ILE A 135 1.86 -12.79 2.75
N ILE A 136 0.73 -12.57 2.08
CA ILE A 136 0.25 -13.41 0.98
C ILE A 136 -0.01 -12.59 -0.29
N GLY A 137 -0.15 -13.30 -1.42
CA GLY A 137 -0.29 -12.69 -2.73
C GLY A 137 1.07 -12.37 -3.33
N THR A 138 1.38 -11.10 -3.53
CA THR A 138 2.69 -10.68 -4.03
C THR A 138 3.70 -10.63 -2.88
N SER A 139 4.85 -11.30 -3.04
CA SER A 139 5.90 -11.28 -2.03
C SER A 139 6.53 -9.89 -1.90
N PRO A 140 7.01 -9.47 -0.72
CA PRO A 140 7.73 -8.21 -0.55
C PRO A 140 8.91 -8.05 -1.52
N ASP A 141 9.71 -9.08 -1.75
CA ASP A 141 10.79 -9.03 -2.76
C ASP A 141 10.28 -8.74 -4.18
N SER A 142 9.12 -9.29 -4.56
CA SER A 142 8.52 -9.02 -5.87
C SER A 142 7.93 -7.60 -5.95
N ILE A 143 7.45 -7.08 -4.83
CA ILE A 143 7.01 -5.68 -4.72
C ILE A 143 8.20 -4.74 -4.91
N ASP A 144 9.30 -4.98 -4.18
CA ASP A 144 10.51 -4.19 -4.29
C ASP A 144 11.11 -4.27 -5.70
N LEU A 145 11.15 -5.47 -6.29
CA LEU A 145 11.59 -5.67 -7.68
C LEU A 145 10.81 -4.79 -8.68
N ALA A 146 9.51 -4.60 -8.44
CA ALA A 146 8.67 -3.77 -9.31
C ALA A 146 8.81 -2.26 -9.02
N GLU A 147 9.14 -1.89 -7.79
CA GLU A 147 9.27 -0.48 -7.38
C GLU A 147 10.67 0.08 -7.55
N ASP A 148 11.71 -0.70 -7.30
CA ASP A 148 13.09 -0.30 -7.50
C ASP A 148 13.41 -0.23 -9.01
N ARG A 149 13.81 0.96 -9.45
CA ARG A 149 14.02 1.24 -10.88
C ARG A 149 15.18 0.45 -11.48
N GLU A 150 16.23 0.23 -10.72
CA GLU A 150 17.40 -0.51 -11.17
C GLU A 150 17.07 -2.00 -11.33
N ARG A 151 16.43 -2.58 -10.32
CA ARG A 151 15.94 -3.96 -10.34
C ARG A 151 14.92 -4.17 -11.44
N PHE A 152 13.95 -3.26 -11.59
CA PHE A 152 12.93 -3.34 -12.63
C PHE A 152 13.52 -3.21 -14.04
N GLN A 153 14.46 -2.29 -14.24
CA GLN A 153 15.17 -2.17 -15.52
C GLN A 153 15.93 -3.45 -15.89
N ALA A 154 16.62 -4.05 -14.93
CA ALA A 154 17.30 -5.32 -15.13
C ALA A 154 16.32 -6.44 -15.51
N LEU A 155 15.17 -6.51 -14.84
CA LEU A 155 14.10 -7.46 -15.15
C LEU A 155 13.57 -7.28 -16.57
N VAL A 156 13.20 -6.05 -16.95
CA VAL A 156 12.68 -5.73 -18.29
C VAL A 156 13.68 -6.11 -19.39
N ASN A 157 14.97 -5.82 -19.16
CA ASN A 157 16.04 -6.19 -20.07
C ASN A 157 16.20 -7.71 -20.18
N SER A 158 16.15 -8.45 -19.07
CA SER A 158 16.23 -9.91 -19.06
C SER A 158 15.10 -10.58 -19.85
N LEU A 159 13.89 -9.97 -19.77
CA LEU A 159 12.71 -10.39 -20.52
C LEU A 159 12.71 -9.92 -21.98
N LYS A 160 13.72 -9.15 -22.40
CA LYS A 160 13.83 -8.56 -23.75
C LYS A 160 12.61 -7.69 -24.12
N LEU A 161 11.97 -7.09 -23.13
CA LEU A 161 10.88 -6.15 -23.35
C LEU A 161 11.43 -4.80 -23.78
N LYS A 162 10.67 -4.11 -24.63
CA LYS A 162 11.05 -2.78 -25.12
C LYS A 162 10.73 -1.73 -24.07
N GLN A 163 11.68 -0.86 -23.81
CA GLN A 163 11.51 0.34 -23.00
C GLN A 163 12.23 1.52 -23.65
N PRO A 164 11.85 2.77 -23.36
CA PRO A 164 12.63 3.92 -23.82
C PRO A 164 14.06 3.84 -23.28
N PRO A 165 15.05 4.38 -24.03
CA PRO A 165 16.38 4.55 -23.48
C PRO A 165 16.33 5.32 -22.17
N ASN A 166 16.95 4.80 -21.14
CA ASN A 166 16.93 5.40 -19.80
C ASN A 166 18.20 5.07 -19.05
N GLY A 167 18.38 5.74 -17.90
CA GLY A 167 19.44 5.48 -16.97
C GLY A 167 19.13 6.09 -15.61
N ILE A 168 19.83 5.66 -14.59
CA ILE A 168 19.68 6.11 -13.21
C ILE A 168 20.93 6.86 -12.82
N ALA A 169 20.78 8.07 -12.33
CA ALA A 169 21.86 8.93 -11.87
C ALA A 169 21.65 9.30 -10.41
N ARG A 170 22.74 9.30 -9.65
CA ARG A 170 22.75 9.70 -8.23
C ARG A 170 23.39 11.08 -8.02
N ASP A 171 24.05 11.58 -9.04
CA ASP A 171 24.65 12.92 -9.05
C ASP A 171 24.62 13.53 -10.46
N THR A 172 24.95 14.81 -10.56
CA THR A 172 24.93 15.59 -11.80
C THR A 172 25.92 15.06 -12.84
N ASP A 173 27.10 14.64 -12.44
CA ASP A 173 28.12 14.17 -13.39
C ASP A 173 27.75 12.80 -13.97
N GLU A 174 27.10 11.95 -13.19
CA GLU A 174 26.53 10.69 -13.65
C GLU A 174 25.37 10.94 -14.61
N ALA A 175 24.49 11.90 -14.32
CA ALA A 175 23.39 12.29 -15.18
C ALA A 175 23.89 12.77 -16.56
N VAL A 176 24.95 13.59 -16.56
CA VAL A 176 25.58 14.05 -17.80
C VAL A 176 26.19 12.91 -18.62
N ARG A 177 26.86 11.97 -17.98
CA ARG A 177 27.40 10.78 -18.68
C ARG A 177 26.28 9.94 -19.29
N ILE A 178 25.18 9.74 -18.57
CA ILE A 178 24.03 8.98 -19.07
C ILE A 178 23.33 9.72 -20.19
N SER A 179 23.17 11.05 -20.10
CA SER A 179 22.53 11.84 -21.14
C SER A 179 23.22 11.75 -22.50
N ALA A 180 24.54 11.56 -22.51
CA ALA A 180 25.28 11.34 -23.76
C ALA A 180 24.88 10.05 -24.49
N ALA A 181 24.44 9.02 -23.77
CA ALA A 181 23.95 7.77 -24.34
C ALA A 181 22.45 7.80 -24.66
N VAL A 182 21.65 8.48 -23.84
CA VAL A 182 20.19 8.59 -24.00
C VAL A 182 19.83 9.59 -25.11
N GLY A 183 20.54 10.73 -25.18
CA GLY A 183 20.27 11.84 -26.11
C GLY A 183 19.26 12.84 -25.54
N PHE A 184 19.25 14.04 -26.16
CA PHE A 184 18.28 15.10 -25.87
C PHE A 184 17.21 15.21 -26.96
N PRO A 185 15.97 15.67 -26.64
CA PRO A 185 15.48 16.01 -25.29
C PRO A 185 15.26 14.76 -24.44
N LEU A 186 15.47 14.88 -23.14
CA LEU A 186 15.21 13.80 -22.20
C LEU A 186 14.35 14.30 -21.01
N VAL A 187 13.72 13.38 -20.31
CA VAL A 187 12.93 13.66 -19.12
C VAL A 187 13.72 13.28 -17.89
N VAL A 188 13.96 14.24 -17.00
CA VAL A 188 14.49 13.99 -15.66
C VAL A 188 13.35 13.78 -14.70
N ARG A 189 13.45 12.74 -13.88
CA ARG A 189 12.40 12.35 -12.93
C ARG A 189 13.02 11.83 -11.63
N PRO A 190 12.66 12.38 -10.46
CA PRO A 190 13.03 11.79 -9.18
C PRO A 190 12.46 10.38 -9.01
N SER A 191 13.16 9.52 -8.25
CA SER A 191 12.78 8.10 -8.13
C SER A 191 11.48 7.88 -7.36
N TYR A 192 11.22 8.66 -6.31
CA TYR A 192 10.12 8.41 -5.38
C TYR A 192 9.02 9.48 -5.43
N VAL A 193 8.57 9.85 -6.64
CA VAL A 193 7.50 10.82 -6.82
C VAL A 193 6.33 10.23 -7.59
N LEU A 194 5.12 10.67 -7.24
CA LEU A 194 3.86 10.32 -7.90
C LEU A 194 3.30 11.53 -8.67
N GLY A 195 2.47 11.22 -9.68
CA GLY A 195 1.71 12.23 -10.41
C GLY A 195 2.51 13.23 -11.21
N GLY A 196 3.70 12.86 -11.66
CA GLY A 196 4.56 13.73 -12.48
C GLY A 196 5.20 14.90 -11.72
N ARG A 197 5.12 14.92 -10.39
CA ARG A 197 5.75 15.95 -9.57
C ARG A 197 7.27 15.96 -9.80
N ALA A 198 7.82 17.16 -9.95
CA ALA A 198 9.23 17.37 -10.19
C ALA A 198 9.77 16.56 -11.38
N MET A 199 8.99 16.45 -12.46
CA MET A 199 9.46 15.97 -13.76
C MET A 199 9.74 17.16 -14.65
N GLU A 200 10.88 17.14 -15.33
CA GLU A 200 11.29 18.22 -16.23
C GLU A 200 11.80 17.66 -17.55
N VAL A 201 11.46 18.32 -18.65
CA VAL A 201 12.01 18.03 -19.96
C VAL A 201 13.20 18.93 -20.18
N VAL A 202 14.39 18.37 -20.28
CA VAL A 202 15.63 19.11 -20.52
C VAL A 202 16.10 18.91 -21.95
N HIS A 203 16.58 19.99 -22.57
CA HIS A 203 16.90 19.99 -23.99
C HIS A 203 18.39 19.94 -24.29
N ASN A 204 19.23 20.18 -23.30
CA ASN A 204 20.70 20.20 -23.38
C ASN A 204 21.35 19.93 -22.03
N GLU A 205 22.67 19.85 -22.01
CA GLU A 205 23.45 19.59 -20.80
C GLU A 205 23.35 20.72 -19.77
N ASP A 206 23.28 21.97 -20.19
CA ASP A 206 23.16 23.12 -19.28
C ASP A 206 21.84 23.08 -18.53
N ASP A 207 20.73 22.79 -19.21
CA ASP A 207 19.42 22.60 -18.60
C ASP A 207 19.45 21.43 -17.60
N LEU A 208 20.12 20.33 -17.97
CA LEU A 208 20.26 19.16 -17.11
C LEU A 208 21.03 19.51 -15.83
N ARG A 209 22.17 20.19 -15.95
CA ARG A 209 22.98 20.61 -14.79
C ARG A 209 22.25 21.60 -13.88
N LEU A 210 21.41 22.45 -14.46
CA LEU A 210 20.60 23.41 -13.69
C LEU A 210 19.51 22.70 -12.87
N TYR A 211 18.95 21.65 -13.43
CA TYR A 211 17.84 20.91 -12.79
C TYR A 211 18.30 19.93 -11.71
N MET A 212 19.48 19.31 -11.86
CA MET A 212 20.04 18.32 -10.93
C MET A 212 20.56 18.94 -9.63
#